data_e4678c3000df501f7bf7f974243a7b52
#
_entry.id   e4678c3000df501f7bf7f974243a7b52
#
_cell.length_a   1.000
_cell.length_b   1.000
_cell.length_c   1.000
_cell.angle_alpha   90.00
_cell.angle_beta   90.00
_cell.angle_gamma   90.00
#
_symmetry.space_group_name_H-M   'P 1'
#
loop_
_entity.id
_entity.type
_entity.pdbx_description
1 polymer ?
#
loop_
_entity_poly.entity_id
_entity_poly.type
_entity_poly.pdbx_seq_one_letter_code
_entity_poly.pdbx_strand_id
1 'polypeptide(L)'
;PKSEDMSLCVDPSRGMLGEFEDGEPLFEGDEPSEFTKNILGFCEQFAISAQRTNDFVAELMEHKLLIDGEVAIQPNDASKPYVYRSFQIVSEERLKELRGDVLRKMVKSGLLPLVYAHLMSLSLVQDIFQRQAILGRIPPLPENDQNPSAS
;
A
#
# COMPACT_ATOMS: atom_id res chain seq x y z
N PRO A 1 -14.84 18.37 10.72
CA PRO A 1 -15.24 17.12 11.33
C PRO A 1 -14.61 17.08 12.71
N LYS A 2 -15.44 16.92 13.73
CA LYS A 2 -14.95 16.67 15.08
C LYS A 2 -14.16 15.38 15.03
N SER A 3 -12.95 15.35 15.53
CA SER A 3 -12.22 14.11 15.78
C SER A 3 -13.14 13.26 16.66
N GLU A 4 -13.65 12.15 16.11
CA GLU A 4 -14.18 11.12 16.96
C GLU A 4 -13.06 10.76 17.92
N ASP A 5 -13.36 10.76 19.23
CA ASP A 5 -12.37 10.50 20.26
C ASP A 5 -11.76 9.12 20.01
N MET A 6 -10.58 9.10 19.43
CA MET A 6 -9.85 7.85 19.21
C MET A 6 -9.22 7.43 20.53
N SER A 7 -9.42 6.16 20.90
CA SER A 7 -8.80 5.57 22.08
C SER A 7 -7.72 4.60 21.66
N LEU A 8 -6.56 4.66 22.29
CA LEU A 8 -5.52 3.67 22.14
C LEU A 8 -5.92 2.40 22.90
N CYS A 9 -6.10 1.30 22.16
CA CYS A 9 -6.34 -0.01 22.73
C CYS A 9 -5.09 -0.86 22.58
N VAL A 10 -4.76 -1.61 23.63
CA VAL A 10 -3.64 -2.55 23.65
C VAL A 10 -4.16 -3.96 23.83
N ASP A 11 -3.55 -4.95 23.15
CA ASP A 11 -3.91 -6.35 23.26
C ASP A 11 -3.03 -7.03 24.31
N PRO A 12 -3.59 -7.37 25.50
CA PRO A 12 -2.82 -8.01 26.55
C PRO A 12 -2.47 -9.48 26.27
N SER A 13 -3.13 -10.10 25.27
CA SER A 13 -2.98 -11.54 24.99
C SER A 13 -1.60 -11.91 24.40
N ARG A 14 -0.85 -10.92 23.90
CA ARG A 14 0.44 -11.13 23.23
C ARG A 14 1.65 -11.15 24.17
N GLY A 15 1.44 -11.00 25.48
CA GLY A 15 2.53 -10.99 26.46
C GLY A 15 3.47 -9.77 26.33
N MET A 16 3.03 -8.72 25.64
CA MET A 16 3.79 -7.47 25.49
C MET A 16 3.44 -6.43 26.56
N LEU A 17 2.42 -6.72 27.37
CA LEU A 17 2.01 -5.88 28.49
C LEU A 17 2.21 -6.66 29.78
N GLY A 18 2.85 -6.04 30.76
CA GLY A 18 3.12 -6.62 32.06
C GLY A 18 4.14 -5.80 32.84
N GLU A 19 4.58 -6.36 33.96
CA GLU A 19 5.68 -5.78 34.73
C GLU A 19 6.99 -6.39 34.20
N PHE A 20 7.76 -5.62 33.44
CA PHE A 20 9.04 -6.02 32.87
C PHE A 20 10.14 -5.10 33.39
N GLU A 21 11.31 -5.67 33.70
CA GLU A 21 12.47 -4.86 34.13
C GLU A 21 12.99 -3.92 33.01
N ASP A 22 12.88 -4.35 31.75
CA ASP A 22 13.32 -3.61 30.57
C ASP A 22 12.15 -2.99 29.79
N GLY A 23 10.95 -2.90 30.38
CA GLY A 23 9.75 -2.38 29.73
C GLY A 23 9.68 -0.86 29.78
N GLU A 24 9.12 -0.25 28.72
CA GLU A 24 8.79 1.18 28.74
C GLU A 24 7.46 1.40 29.49
N PRO A 25 7.40 2.31 30.46
CA PRO A 25 6.19 2.58 31.20
C PRO A 25 5.13 3.22 30.29
N LEU A 26 3.89 2.73 30.39
CA LEU A 26 2.76 3.34 29.65
C LEU A 26 2.25 4.62 30.33
N PHE A 27 2.39 4.70 31.65
CA PHE A 27 1.93 5.85 32.45
C PHE A 27 3.01 6.27 33.43
N GLU A 28 3.05 7.56 33.72
CA GLU A 28 3.82 8.17 34.78
C GLU A 28 2.80 8.79 35.80
N GLY A 29 2.47 8.02 36.84
CA GLY A 29 1.33 8.34 37.70
C GLY A 29 0.01 8.19 36.93
N ASP A 30 -0.81 9.25 36.92
CA ASP A 30 -2.10 9.29 36.20
C ASP A 30 -1.99 9.82 34.75
N GLU A 31 -0.80 10.21 34.32
CA GLU A 31 -0.56 10.78 32.98
C GLU A 31 0.08 9.76 32.04
N PRO A 32 -0.26 9.80 30.74
CA PRO A 32 0.46 8.99 29.74
C PRO A 32 1.95 9.34 29.71
N SER A 33 2.81 8.33 29.68
CA SER A 33 4.24 8.53 29.52
C SER A 33 4.59 9.17 28.16
N GLU A 34 5.83 9.63 28.00
CA GLU A 34 6.33 10.15 26.73
C GLU A 34 6.27 9.08 25.61
N PHE A 35 6.56 7.82 25.96
CA PHE A 35 6.41 6.70 25.05
C PHE A 35 4.96 6.55 24.55
N THR A 36 3.98 6.57 25.45
CA THR A 36 2.56 6.48 25.08
C THR A 36 2.09 7.67 24.25
N LYS A 37 2.52 8.89 24.57
CA LYS A 37 2.23 10.09 23.75
C LYS A 37 2.77 9.97 22.33
N ASN A 38 3.98 9.44 22.17
CA ASN A 38 4.58 9.21 20.86
C ASN A 38 3.79 8.17 20.05
N ILE A 39 3.34 7.08 20.68
CA ILE A 39 2.49 6.06 20.02
C ILE A 39 1.14 6.66 19.63
N LEU A 40 0.50 7.46 20.49
CA LEU A 40 -0.74 8.17 20.14
C LEU A 40 -0.54 9.08 18.92
N GLY A 41 0.51 9.90 18.93
CA GLY A 41 0.84 10.75 17.79
C GLY A 41 1.10 9.98 16.50
N PHE A 42 1.76 8.83 16.58
CA PHE A 42 1.92 7.94 15.43
C PHE A 42 0.59 7.42 14.91
N CYS A 43 -0.31 6.96 15.80
CA CYS A 43 -1.63 6.46 15.42
C CYS A 43 -2.49 7.57 14.77
N GLU A 44 -2.44 8.79 15.28
CA GLU A 44 -3.11 9.94 14.67
C GLU A 44 -2.59 10.21 13.25
N GLN A 45 -1.27 10.26 13.08
CA GLN A 45 -0.67 10.47 11.76
C GLN A 45 -0.99 9.33 10.79
N PHE A 46 -1.05 8.10 11.29
CA PHE A 46 -1.48 6.96 10.49
C PHE A 46 -2.94 7.09 10.02
N ALA A 47 -3.85 7.47 10.92
CA ALA A 47 -5.26 7.67 10.58
C ALA A 47 -5.44 8.79 9.54
N ILE A 48 -4.74 9.91 9.70
CA ILE A 48 -4.73 11.01 8.73
C ILE A 48 -4.21 10.52 7.36
N SER A 49 -3.13 9.75 7.36
CA SER A 49 -2.54 9.21 6.13
C SER A 49 -3.47 8.21 5.43
N ALA A 50 -4.18 7.37 6.20
CA ALA A 50 -5.18 6.45 5.69
C ALA A 50 -6.34 7.20 5.02
N GLN A 51 -6.84 8.27 5.65
CA GLN A 51 -7.89 9.11 5.06
C GLN A 51 -7.43 9.75 3.76
N ARG A 52 -6.23 10.32 3.72
CA ARG A 52 -5.65 10.89 2.50
C ARG A 52 -5.50 9.86 1.38
N THR A 53 -5.17 8.63 1.72
CA THR A 53 -5.10 7.52 0.75
C THR A 53 -6.49 7.18 0.20
N ASN A 54 -7.51 7.13 1.04
CA ASN A 54 -8.89 6.91 0.62
C ASN A 54 -9.37 8.02 -0.32
N ASP A 55 -9.11 9.28 0.01
CA ASP A 55 -9.47 10.43 -0.82
C ASP A 55 -8.75 10.38 -2.17
N PHE A 56 -7.47 9.99 -2.18
CA PHE A 56 -6.69 9.79 -3.40
C PHE A 56 -7.29 8.70 -4.29
N VAL A 57 -7.59 7.54 -3.74
CA VAL A 57 -8.21 6.44 -4.49
C VAL A 57 -9.59 6.83 -5.02
N ALA A 58 -10.41 7.52 -4.22
CA ALA A 58 -11.71 8.00 -4.65
C ALA A 58 -11.61 8.95 -5.86
N GLU A 59 -10.63 9.87 -5.87
CA GLU A 59 -10.42 10.78 -7.00
C GLU A 59 -9.91 10.03 -8.25
N LEU A 60 -9.05 9.02 -8.10
CA LEU A 60 -8.64 8.16 -9.22
C LEU A 60 -9.84 7.41 -9.84
N MET A 61 -10.75 6.91 -9.00
CA MET A 61 -11.96 6.21 -9.43
C MET A 61 -12.95 7.16 -10.12
N GLU A 62 -13.18 8.35 -9.56
CA GLU A 62 -14.06 9.39 -10.14
C GLU A 62 -13.63 9.74 -11.57
N HIS A 63 -12.33 9.90 -11.78
CA HIS A 63 -11.76 10.23 -13.09
C HIS A 63 -11.45 9.00 -13.96
N LYS A 64 -11.83 7.79 -13.52
CA LYS A 64 -11.62 6.52 -14.24
C LYS A 64 -10.16 6.30 -14.65
N LEU A 65 -9.22 6.73 -13.81
CA LEU A 65 -7.80 6.61 -14.09
C LEU A 65 -7.24 5.20 -13.84
N LEU A 66 -7.98 4.37 -13.10
CA LEU A 66 -7.54 3.00 -12.79
C LEU A 66 -7.86 2.04 -13.94
N ILE A 67 -6.93 1.16 -14.22
CA ILE A 67 -7.05 0.03 -15.15
C ILE A 67 -6.51 -1.23 -14.48
N ASP A 68 -6.92 -2.39 -14.97
CA ASP A 68 -6.36 -3.66 -14.51
C ASP A 68 -4.89 -3.75 -14.88
N GLY A 69 -4.07 -4.08 -13.89
CA GLY A 69 -2.64 -4.21 -14.03
C GLY A 69 -2.22 -5.65 -14.34
N GLU A 70 -1.21 -5.77 -15.18
CA GLU A 70 -0.50 -7.02 -15.42
C GLU A 70 0.99 -6.76 -15.45
N VAL A 71 1.76 -7.59 -14.72
CA VAL A 71 3.22 -7.57 -14.76
C VAL A 71 3.71 -8.97 -15.09
N ALA A 72 4.46 -9.08 -16.18
CA ALA A 72 5.12 -10.32 -16.57
C ALA A 72 6.63 -10.19 -16.30
N ILE A 73 7.17 -11.11 -15.50
CA ILE A 73 8.59 -11.16 -15.16
C ILE A 73 9.17 -12.47 -15.68
N GLN A 74 10.14 -12.36 -16.59
CA GLN A 74 10.83 -13.50 -17.19
C GLN A 74 12.21 -13.67 -16.55
N PRO A 75 12.39 -14.61 -15.60
CA PRO A 75 13.73 -14.96 -15.11
C PRO A 75 14.56 -15.64 -16.21
N ASN A 76 15.88 -15.49 -16.15
CA ASN A 76 16.78 -16.05 -17.15
C ASN A 76 16.78 -17.59 -17.20
N ASP A 77 16.46 -18.23 -16.07
CA ASP A 77 16.44 -19.67 -15.85
C ASP A 77 15.05 -20.30 -15.98
N ALA A 78 14.00 -19.49 -16.18
CA ALA A 78 12.64 -19.99 -16.31
C ALA A 78 12.17 -20.05 -17.78
N SER A 79 11.50 -21.12 -18.14
CA SER A 79 10.95 -21.31 -19.49
C SER A 79 9.71 -20.45 -19.78
N LYS A 80 9.04 -19.95 -18.73
CA LYS A 80 7.82 -19.14 -18.82
C LYS A 80 7.91 -17.94 -17.89
N PRO A 81 7.24 -16.81 -18.21
CA PRO A 81 7.18 -15.66 -17.31
C PRO A 81 6.27 -15.95 -16.12
N TYR A 82 6.61 -15.31 -14.99
CA TYR A 82 5.66 -15.14 -13.90
C TYR A 82 4.74 -13.98 -14.22
N VAL A 83 3.44 -14.21 -14.22
CA VAL A 83 2.44 -13.19 -14.54
C VAL A 83 1.63 -12.86 -13.29
N TYR A 84 1.74 -11.63 -12.85
CA TYR A 84 0.98 -11.10 -11.72
C TYR A 84 -0.20 -10.27 -12.24
N ARG A 85 -1.39 -10.56 -11.73
CA ARG A 85 -2.66 -9.91 -12.07
C ARG A 85 -3.44 -9.62 -10.78
N SER A 86 -4.67 -9.14 -10.94
CA SER A 86 -5.59 -8.86 -9.82
C SER A 86 -5.18 -7.67 -8.97
N PHE A 87 -4.57 -6.67 -9.58
CA PHE A 87 -4.31 -5.36 -9.01
C PHE A 87 -4.65 -4.27 -10.04
N GLN A 88 -4.74 -3.03 -9.58
CA GLN A 88 -5.01 -1.89 -10.45
C GLN A 88 -3.82 -0.96 -10.52
N ILE A 89 -3.64 -0.35 -11.67
CA ILE A 89 -2.62 0.68 -11.93
C ILE A 89 -3.26 1.92 -12.52
N VAL A 90 -2.59 3.05 -12.39
CA VAL A 90 -3.02 4.28 -13.05
C VAL A 90 -2.65 4.24 -14.53
N SER A 91 -3.61 4.52 -15.42
CA SER A 91 -3.34 4.70 -16.85
C SER A 91 -2.75 6.08 -17.13
N GLU A 92 -1.52 6.10 -17.61
CA GLU A 92 -0.86 7.34 -18.02
C GLU A 92 -1.56 7.99 -19.23
N GLU A 93 -2.12 7.18 -20.14
CA GLU A 93 -2.87 7.67 -21.30
C GLU A 93 -4.11 8.44 -20.84
N ARG A 94 -4.93 7.85 -19.96
CA ARG A 94 -6.10 8.51 -19.41
C ARG A 94 -5.76 9.77 -18.62
N LEU A 95 -4.62 9.75 -17.91
CA LEU A 95 -4.13 10.93 -17.20
C LEU A 95 -3.84 12.09 -18.17
N LYS A 96 -3.22 11.80 -19.31
CA LYS A 96 -2.92 12.81 -20.35
C LYS A 96 -4.15 13.39 -21.04
N GLU A 97 -5.25 12.63 -21.07
CA GLU A 97 -6.54 13.02 -21.64
C GLU A 97 -7.41 13.83 -20.66
N LEU A 98 -7.00 13.97 -19.40
CA LEU A 98 -7.74 14.75 -18.44
C LEU A 98 -7.84 16.23 -18.84
N ARG A 99 -9.00 16.81 -18.54
CA ARG A 99 -9.21 18.25 -18.73
C ARG A 99 -8.23 19.05 -17.86
N GLY A 100 -7.75 20.17 -18.42
CA GLY A 100 -6.77 21.00 -17.73
C GLY A 100 -7.20 21.56 -16.37
N ASP A 101 -8.52 21.76 -16.15
CA ASP A 101 -9.07 22.18 -14.86
C ASP A 101 -8.93 21.09 -13.81
N VAL A 102 -9.16 19.82 -14.17
CA VAL A 102 -8.98 18.63 -13.30
C VAL A 102 -7.51 18.47 -12.94
N LEU A 103 -6.61 18.48 -13.94
CA LEU A 103 -5.16 18.40 -13.69
C LEU A 103 -4.67 19.52 -12.76
N ARG A 104 -5.18 20.74 -12.94
CA ARG A 104 -4.83 21.86 -12.06
C ARG A 104 -5.31 21.62 -10.62
N LYS A 105 -6.49 21.04 -10.44
CA LYS A 105 -7.01 20.63 -9.13
C LYS A 105 -6.10 19.60 -8.48
N MET A 106 -5.72 18.55 -9.24
CA MET A 106 -4.82 17.49 -8.76
C MET A 106 -3.41 18.01 -8.39
N VAL A 107 -2.90 19.01 -9.12
CA VAL A 107 -1.63 19.69 -8.76
C VAL A 107 -1.78 20.41 -7.43
N LYS A 108 -2.86 21.19 -7.26
CA LYS A 108 -3.08 22.00 -6.05
C LYS A 108 -3.35 21.15 -4.81
N SER A 109 -4.02 20.02 -4.95
CA SER A 109 -4.29 19.07 -3.85
C SER A 109 -3.09 18.20 -3.50
N GLY A 110 -2.03 18.18 -4.33
CA GLY A 110 -0.87 17.31 -4.16
C GLY A 110 -1.11 15.86 -4.59
N LEU A 111 -2.21 15.57 -5.30
CA LEU A 111 -2.52 14.23 -5.80
C LEU A 111 -1.68 13.84 -7.02
N LEU A 112 -1.40 14.78 -7.92
CA LEU A 112 -0.62 14.49 -9.13
C LEU A 112 0.78 13.93 -8.84
N PRO A 113 1.56 14.45 -7.87
CA PRO A 113 2.82 13.83 -7.46
C PRO A 113 2.67 12.38 -6.98
N LEU A 114 1.57 12.03 -6.30
CA LEU A 114 1.30 10.65 -5.86
C LEU A 114 1.03 9.72 -7.04
N VAL A 115 0.34 10.20 -8.08
CA VAL A 115 0.13 9.46 -9.32
C VAL A 115 1.47 9.14 -9.98
N TYR A 116 2.35 10.12 -10.13
CA TYR A 116 3.68 9.86 -10.71
C TYR A 116 4.57 8.99 -9.84
N ALA A 117 4.50 9.13 -8.51
CA ALA A 117 5.19 8.23 -7.59
C ALA A 117 4.72 6.77 -7.78
N HIS A 118 3.40 6.55 -7.94
CA HIS A 118 2.85 5.25 -8.26
C HIS A 118 3.39 4.72 -9.60
N LEU A 119 3.33 5.51 -10.67
CA LEU A 119 3.83 5.09 -11.99
C LEU A 119 5.32 4.73 -11.96
N MET A 120 6.14 5.52 -11.26
CA MET A 120 7.57 5.23 -11.06
C MET A 120 7.79 3.95 -10.26
N SER A 121 6.95 3.68 -9.26
CA SER A 121 7.09 2.49 -8.41
C SER A 121 6.85 1.18 -9.16
N LEU A 122 6.16 1.19 -10.29
CA LEU A 122 5.90 -0.01 -11.08
C LEU A 122 7.21 -0.66 -11.60
N SER A 123 8.25 0.12 -11.84
CA SER A 123 9.58 -0.40 -12.22
C SER A 123 10.23 -1.22 -11.12
N LEU A 124 9.87 -1.00 -9.85
CA LEU A 124 10.45 -1.68 -8.69
C LEU A 124 9.88 -3.08 -8.46
N VAL A 125 8.83 -3.47 -9.18
CA VAL A 125 8.22 -4.81 -9.05
C VAL A 125 9.24 -5.90 -9.37
N GLN A 126 10.10 -5.66 -10.35
CA GLN A 126 11.17 -6.60 -10.71
C GLN A 126 12.19 -6.77 -9.58
N ASP A 127 12.54 -5.71 -8.88
CA ASP A 127 13.48 -5.76 -7.74
C ASP A 127 12.86 -6.54 -6.57
N ILE A 128 11.56 -6.35 -6.32
CA ILE A 128 10.84 -7.11 -5.30
C ILE A 128 10.83 -8.59 -5.66
N PHE A 129 10.57 -8.93 -6.91
CA PHE A 129 10.63 -10.31 -7.38
C PHE A 129 12.01 -10.94 -7.15
N GLN A 130 13.09 -10.25 -7.52
CA GLN A 130 14.46 -10.72 -7.31
C GLN A 130 14.76 -10.98 -5.83
N ARG A 131 14.34 -10.08 -4.94
CA ARG A 131 14.49 -10.26 -3.49
C ARG A 131 13.72 -11.48 -2.99
N GLN A 132 12.52 -11.73 -3.49
CA GLN A 132 11.75 -12.93 -3.15
C GLN A 132 12.41 -14.20 -3.68
N ALA A 133 13.03 -14.14 -4.88
CA ALA A 133 13.82 -15.25 -5.44
C ALA A 133 14.99 -15.63 -4.54
N ILE A 134 15.77 -14.65 -4.11
CA ILE A 134 16.92 -14.85 -3.20
C ILE A 134 16.47 -15.49 -1.87
N LEU A 135 15.30 -15.13 -1.39
CA LEU A 135 14.72 -15.67 -0.15
C LEU A 135 14.06 -17.05 -0.33
N GLY A 136 14.05 -17.61 -1.56
CA GLY A 136 13.37 -18.87 -1.86
C GLY A 136 11.84 -18.81 -1.68
N ARG A 137 11.24 -17.62 -1.81
CA ARG A 137 9.80 -17.37 -1.57
C ARG A 137 8.98 -17.18 -2.85
N ILE A 138 9.55 -17.49 -4.01
CA ILE A 138 8.78 -17.44 -5.26
C ILE A 138 7.87 -18.66 -5.32
N PRO A 139 6.57 -18.48 -5.55
CA PRO A 139 5.67 -19.61 -5.75
C PRO A 139 6.09 -20.41 -7.00
N PRO A 140 5.87 -21.72 -7.06
CA PRO A 140 6.09 -22.49 -8.28
C PRO A 140 5.27 -21.91 -9.42
N LEU A 141 5.80 -21.99 -10.65
CA LEU A 141 5.04 -21.62 -11.84
C LEU A 141 3.75 -22.44 -11.87
N PRO A 142 2.60 -21.82 -12.17
CA PRO A 142 1.36 -22.57 -12.31
C PRO A 142 1.55 -23.63 -13.40
N GLU A 143 1.35 -24.89 -13.04
CA GLU A 143 1.26 -25.98 -14.01
C GLU A 143 0.10 -25.66 -14.96
N ASN A 144 0.33 -25.80 -16.26
CA ASN A 144 -0.61 -25.49 -17.32
C ASN A 144 -2.04 -25.89 -16.94
N ASP A 145 -2.96 -24.95 -16.92
CA ASP A 145 -4.31 -25.22 -17.35
C ASP A 145 -4.24 -25.65 -18.83
N GLN A 146 -4.09 -26.94 -19.03
CA GLN A 146 -4.28 -27.56 -20.33
C GLN A 146 -5.73 -27.28 -20.70
N ASN A 147 -5.91 -26.44 -21.69
CA ASN A 147 -7.14 -26.06 -22.32
C ASN A 147 -7.97 -27.36 -22.68
N PRO A 148 -9.11 -27.61 -22.03
CA PRO A 148 -10.01 -28.64 -22.49
C PRO A 148 -10.98 -28.03 -23.51
N SER A 149 -10.50 -27.73 -24.73
CA SER A 149 -11.38 -27.41 -25.85
C SER A 149 -10.77 -27.87 -27.16
N ALA A 150 -10.83 -29.19 -27.36
CA ALA A 150 -10.79 -29.79 -28.69
C ALA A 150 -11.61 -31.09 -28.62
N SER A 151 -12.90 -30.99 -28.80
CA SER A 151 -13.79 -32.03 -29.28
C SER A 151 -15.04 -31.39 -29.85
#